data_1aede8e864bf8ce2efb77bd421081e63
#
_entry.id   1aede8e864bf8ce2efb77bd421081e63
#
_cell.length_a   1.000
_cell.length_b   1.000
_cell.length_c   1.000
_cell.angle_alpha   90.00
_cell.angle_beta   90.00
_cell.angle_gamma   90.00
#
_symmetry.space_group_name_H-M   'P 1'
#
loop_
_entity.id
_entity.type
_entity.pdbx_description
1 polymer ?
#
loop_
_entity_poly.entity_id
_entity_poly.type
_entity_poly.pdbx_seq_one_letter_code
_entity_poly.pdbx_strand_id
1 'polypeptide(L)'
;MKTVFVTGASRGIGKSIALELGKDYQVIVGFGNSKDKAEEVVEEIKKLGGESLAVQLNIADRNSVDEAFNLIEKTYKNVDILVNNAGITKDNILPRMKDDEWNDVIQTNLTGNFYTSQRAIKKMIKNKWGRLIFISSVVGISGNQGQANYAASKAGLIGLSKSISKEVGSRNITSNVVAPGYIETDMTSFINDENKENIIEQL
;
A
#
# COMPACT_ATOMS: atom_id res chain seq x y z
N MET A 1 -17.07 14.41 -4.71
CA MET A 1 -15.84 14.18 -3.92
C MET A 1 -15.00 13.14 -4.64
N LYS A 2 -13.66 13.16 -4.52
CA LYS A 2 -12.78 12.12 -5.09
C LYS A 2 -12.68 10.95 -4.15
N THR A 3 -12.49 9.75 -4.71
CA THR A 3 -12.40 8.50 -3.96
C THR A 3 -10.95 8.05 -3.84
N VAL A 4 -10.51 7.82 -2.61
CA VAL A 4 -9.19 7.29 -2.26
C VAL A 4 -9.33 5.83 -1.84
N PHE A 5 -8.52 4.96 -2.40
CA PHE A 5 -8.39 3.59 -1.94
C PHE A 5 -7.02 3.39 -1.29
N VAL A 6 -7.00 3.06 0.00
CA VAL A 6 -5.77 2.76 0.75
C VAL A 6 -5.73 1.27 1.04
N THR A 7 -4.78 0.54 0.46
CA THR A 7 -4.61 -0.89 0.72
C THR A 7 -3.87 -1.11 2.04
N GLY A 8 -4.25 -2.13 2.82
CA GLY A 8 -3.64 -2.42 4.11
C GLY A 8 -3.87 -1.31 5.15
N ALA A 9 -5.06 -0.71 5.16
CA ALA A 9 -5.39 0.47 5.95
C ALA A 9 -6.03 0.18 7.32
N SER A 10 -6.07 -1.09 7.77
CA SER A 10 -6.63 -1.46 9.07
C SER A 10 -5.74 -1.09 10.26
N ARG A 11 -4.47 -0.75 10.03
CA ARG A 11 -3.49 -0.39 11.08
C ARG A 11 -2.28 0.36 10.50
N GLY A 12 -1.40 0.82 11.40
CA GLY A 12 -0.09 1.42 11.08
C GLY A 12 -0.18 2.60 10.10
N ILE A 13 0.77 2.69 9.19
CA ILE A 13 0.89 3.76 8.20
C ILE A 13 -0.39 3.89 7.38
N GLY A 14 -0.97 2.76 6.93
CA GLY A 14 -2.19 2.76 6.12
C GLY A 14 -3.39 3.36 6.86
N LYS A 15 -3.57 3.05 8.17
CA LYS A 15 -4.60 3.67 9.02
C LYS A 15 -4.39 5.19 9.11
N SER A 16 -3.18 5.63 9.40
CA SER A 16 -2.86 7.06 9.53
C SER A 16 -3.14 7.82 8.24
N ILE A 17 -2.77 7.24 7.08
CA ILE A 17 -3.08 7.80 5.77
C ILE A 17 -4.60 7.87 5.53
N ALA A 18 -5.34 6.80 5.88
CA ALA A 18 -6.79 6.75 5.69
C ALA A 18 -7.51 7.81 6.53
N LEU A 19 -7.11 7.99 7.78
CA LEU A 19 -7.67 9.01 8.67
C LEU A 19 -7.38 10.43 8.18
N GLU A 20 -6.16 10.71 7.74
CA GLU A 20 -5.79 12.02 7.24
C GLU A 20 -6.55 12.38 5.95
N LEU A 21 -6.59 11.45 4.99
CA LEU A 21 -7.30 11.66 3.74
C LEU A 21 -8.83 11.66 3.89
N GLY A 22 -9.36 11.04 4.95
CA GLY A 22 -10.79 11.04 5.28
C GLY A 22 -11.38 12.41 5.57
N LYS A 23 -10.55 13.43 5.82
CA LYS A 23 -10.98 14.83 6.02
C LYS A 23 -11.49 15.47 4.72
N ASP A 24 -10.93 15.08 3.57
CA ASP A 24 -11.16 15.76 2.29
C ASP A 24 -11.72 14.84 1.19
N TYR A 25 -11.66 13.53 1.39
CA TYR A 25 -11.96 12.51 0.38
C TYR A 25 -12.89 11.42 0.91
N GLN A 26 -13.58 10.73 0.00
CA GLN A 26 -14.21 9.45 0.30
C GLN A 26 -13.12 8.38 0.39
N VAL A 27 -12.96 7.71 1.54
CA VAL A 27 -11.87 6.77 1.76
C VAL A 27 -12.36 5.34 1.81
N ILE A 28 -11.71 4.50 1.01
CA ILE A 28 -11.89 3.05 1.08
C ILE A 28 -10.74 2.47 1.87
N VAL A 29 -11.08 1.85 2.99
CA VAL A 29 -10.16 1.17 3.90
C VAL A 29 -9.99 -0.26 3.45
N GLY A 30 -8.91 -0.54 2.70
CA GLY A 30 -8.59 -1.89 2.25
C GLY A 30 -7.97 -2.73 3.35
N PHE A 31 -8.47 -3.94 3.57
CA PHE A 31 -7.94 -4.86 4.57
C PHE A 31 -7.88 -6.31 4.08
N GLY A 32 -6.97 -7.11 4.65
CA GLY A 32 -6.91 -8.55 4.41
C GLY A 32 -7.80 -9.32 5.39
N ASN A 33 -7.26 -9.63 6.58
CA ASN A 33 -7.93 -10.47 7.56
C ASN A 33 -8.52 -9.70 8.76
N SER A 34 -8.13 -8.44 8.96
CA SER A 34 -8.48 -7.66 10.16
C SER A 34 -9.73 -6.80 9.91
N LYS A 35 -10.89 -7.44 9.77
CA LYS A 35 -12.17 -6.76 9.49
C LYS A 35 -12.52 -5.75 10.58
N ASP A 36 -12.50 -6.18 11.84
CA ASP A 36 -12.92 -5.33 12.97
C ASP A 36 -12.08 -4.06 13.06
N LYS A 37 -10.73 -4.18 12.91
CA LYS A 37 -9.83 -3.01 12.87
C LYS A 37 -10.10 -2.08 11.68
N ALA A 38 -10.49 -2.63 10.53
CA ALA A 38 -10.83 -1.81 9.37
C ALA A 38 -12.16 -1.05 9.59
N GLU A 39 -13.15 -1.70 10.22
CA GLU A 39 -14.42 -1.08 10.59
C GLU A 39 -14.21 0.01 11.65
N GLU A 40 -13.31 -0.18 12.63
CA GLU A 40 -12.92 0.87 13.57
C GLU A 40 -12.38 2.11 12.85
N VAL A 41 -11.49 1.93 11.84
CA VAL A 41 -10.98 3.06 11.05
C VAL A 41 -12.08 3.76 10.27
N VAL A 42 -13.02 3.01 9.70
CA VAL A 42 -14.20 3.57 9.01
C VAL A 42 -15.03 4.42 9.97
N GLU A 43 -15.29 3.93 11.17
CA GLU A 43 -16.06 4.69 12.17
C GLU A 43 -15.31 5.94 12.69
N GLU A 44 -13.98 5.86 12.82
CA GLU A 44 -13.17 7.04 13.14
C GLU A 44 -13.28 8.12 12.04
N ILE A 45 -13.20 7.74 10.76
CA ILE A 45 -13.37 8.67 9.63
C ILE A 45 -14.76 9.30 9.64
N LYS A 46 -15.81 8.50 9.86
CA LYS A 46 -17.21 9.00 9.92
C LYS A 46 -17.42 9.97 11.08
N LYS A 47 -16.84 9.71 12.25
CA LYS A 47 -16.90 10.63 13.41
C LYS A 47 -16.25 11.98 13.12
N LEU A 48 -15.27 12.02 12.21
CA LEU A 48 -14.63 13.26 11.74
C LEU A 48 -15.43 13.93 10.61
N GLY A 49 -16.59 13.40 10.24
CA GLY A 49 -17.47 13.94 9.19
C GLY A 49 -17.15 13.43 7.78
N GLY A 50 -16.23 12.48 7.63
CA GLY A 50 -15.85 11.90 6.35
C GLY A 50 -16.76 10.73 5.92
N GLU A 51 -16.65 10.35 4.65
CA GLU A 51 -17.27 9.15 4.09
C GLU A 51 -16.24 8.03 3.93
N SER A 52 -16.58 6.82 4.41
CA SER A 52 -15.66 5.69 4.33
C SER A 52 -16.39 4.34 4.23
N LEU A 53 -15.70 3.38 3.62
CA LEU A 53 -16.14 1.99 3.46
C LEU A 53 -14.95 1.04 3.66
N ALA A 54 -15.14 -0.02 4.45
CA ALA A 54 -14.18 -1.11 4.54
C ALA A 54 -14.37 -2.11 3.40
N VAL A 55 -13.28 -2.47 2.71
CA VAL A 55 -13.30 -3.44 1.60
C VAL A 55 -12.22 -4.50 1.83
N GLN A 56 -12.66 -5.75 1.90
CA GLN A 56 -11.74 -6.87 2.01
C GLN A 56 -11.07 -7.16 0.67
N LEU A 57 -9.74 -7.36 0.69
CA LEU A 57 -9.02 -7.90 -0.45
C LEU A 57 -7.75 -8.63 -0.02
N ASN A 58 -7.48 -9.75 -0.66
CA ASN A 58 -6.14 -10.34 -0.68
C ASN A 58 -5.38 -9.74 -1.87
N ILE A 59 -4.46 -8.81 -1.60
CA ILE A 59 -3.72 -8.13 -2.66
C ILE A 59 -2.87 -9.10 -3.52
N ALA A 60 -2.47 -10.26 -2.96
CA ALA A 60 -1.70 -11.27 -3.67
C ALA A 60 -2.54 -12.10 -4.67
N ASP A 61 -3.87 -12.02 -4.56
CA ASP A 61 -4.82 -12.72 -5.43
C ASP A 61 -5.49 -11.75 -6.41
N ARG A 62 -5.30 -12.00 -7.70
CA ARG A 62 -5.87 -11.19 -8.77
C ARG A 62 -7.39 -11.12 -8.73
N ASN A 63 -8.05 -12.25 -8.48
CA ASN A 63 -9.51 -12.31 -8.46
C ASN A 63 -10.06 -11.50 -7.28
N SER A 64 -9.44 -11.61 -6.10
CA SER A 64 -9.81 -10.82 -4.94
C SER A 64 -9.65 -9.31 -5.18
N VAL A 65 -8.60 -8.90 -5.89
CA VAL A 65 -8.42 -7.50 -6.29
C VAL A 65 -9.53 -7.06 -7.24
N ASP A 66 -9.86 -7.84 -8.26
CA ASP A 66 -10.91 -7.50 -9.23
C ASP A 66 -12.30 -7.41 -8.55
N GLU A 67 -12.63 -8.31 -7.63
CA GLU A 67 -13.86 -8.28 -6.83
C GLU A 67 -13.95 -7.03 -5.96
N ALA A 68 -12.86 -6.68 -5.26
CA ALA A 68 -12.78 -5.47 -4.45
C ALA A 68 -13.04 -4.21 -5.30
N PHE A 69 -12.37 -4.09 -6.44
CA PHE A 69 -12.60 -2.95 -7.34
C PHE A 69 -14.01 -2.91 -7.92
N ASN A 70 -14.61 -4.07 -8.23
CA ASN A 70 -15.99 -4.13 -8.69
C ASN A 70 -16.98 -3.64 -7.62
N LEU A 71 -16.76 -3.99 -6.35
CA LEU A 71 -17.54 -3.48 -5.23
C LEU A 71 -17.38 -1.96 -5.07
N ILE A 72 -16.14 -1.46 -5.11
CA ILE A 72 -15.84 -0.04 -5.02
C ILE A 72 -16.52 0.74 -6.16
N GLU A 73 -16.44 0.23 -7.39
CA GLU A 73 -17.01 0.89 -8.57
C GLU A 73 -18.55 0.92 -8.55
N LYS A 74 -19.20 -0.05 -7.90
CA LYS A 74 -20.65 -0.02 -7.68
C LYS A 74 -21.08 1.06 -6.67
N THR A 75 -20.25 1.33 -5.67
CA THR A 75 -20.56 2.28 -4.59
C THR A 75 -20.15 3.71 -4.94
N TYR A 76 -18.92 3.88 -5.45
CA TYR A 76 -18.26 5.18 -5.65
C TYR A 76 -17.87 5.49 -7.10
N LYS A 77 -18.27 4.68 -8.07
CA LYS A 77 -17.99 4.80 -9.52
C LYS A 77 -16.54 4.49 -9.93
N ASN A 78 -15.53 5.02 -9.24
CA ASN A 78 -14.11 4.80 -9.56
C ASN A 78 -13.20 5.04 -8.36
N VAL A 79 -11.96 4.59 -8.48
CA VAL A 79 -10.85 4.98 -7.61
C VAL A 79 -10.09 6.10 -8.31
N ASP A 80 -10.08 7.28 -7.71
CA ASP A 80 -9.34 8.45 -8.22
C ASP A 80 -7.90 8.46 -7.71
N ILE A 81 -7.70 8.08 -6.45
CA ILE A 81 -6.40 8.04 -5.79
C ILE A 81 -6.21 6.62 -5.24
N LEU A 82 -5.12 5.98 -5.61
CA LEU A 82 -4.72 4.68 -5.07
C LEU A 82 -3.46 4.81 -4.24
N VAL A 83 -3.55 4.44 -2.97
CA VAL A 83 -2.40 4.32 -2.08
C VAL A 83 -2.08 2.83 -1.90
N ASN A 84 -1.04 2.39 -2.56
CA ASN A 84 -0.47 1.05 -2.49
C ASN A 84 0.41 0.94 -1.25
N ASN A 85 -0.20 0.60 -0.11
CA ASN A 85 0.47 0.51 1.18
C ASN A 85 0.57 -0.94 1.71
N ALA A 86 -0.34 -1.83 1.32
CA ALA A 86 -0.32 -3.22 1.78
C ALA A 86 1.02 -3.91 1.50
N GLY A 87 1.52 -4.61 2.50
CA GLY A 87 2.77 -5.36 2.39
C GLY A 87 3.01 -6.22 3.63
N ILE A 88 3.92 -7.17 3.48
CA ILE A 88 4.37 -8.09 4.52
C ILE A 88 5.89 -8.16 4.55
N THR A 89 6.43 -8.65 5.66
CA THR A 89 7.84 -9.07 5.79
C THR A 89 7.90 -10.56 6.13
N LYS A 90 8.93 -11.25 5.64
CA LYS A 90 9.34 -12.60 6.04
C LYS A 90 10.85 -12.62 6.04
N ASP A 91 11.41 -12.13 7.14
CA ASP A 91 12.83 -11.85 7.27
C ASP A 91 13.62 -13.13 7.55
N ASN A 92 14.68 -13.34 6.77
CA ASN A 92 15.64 -14.42 6.96
C ASN A 92 16.95 -14.08 6.24
N ILE A 93 18.08 -14.52 6.75
CA ILE A 93 19.36 -14.35 6.04
C ILE A 93 19.35 -15.13 4.73
N LEU A 94 19.93 -14.56 3.67
CA LEU A 94 19.84 -15.09 2.32
C LEU A 94 20.15 -16.61 2.20
N PRO A 95 21.21 -17.18 2.85
CA PRO A 95 21.49 -18.61 2.77
C PRO A 95 20.43 -19.53 3.41
N ARG A 96 19.52 -18.97 4.20
CA ARG A 96 18.45 -19.71 4.88
C ARG A 96 17.06 -19.32 4.42
N MET A 97 16.95 -18.28 3.58
CA MET A 97 15.67 -17.80 3.05
C MET A 97 15.04 -18.89 2.18
N LYS A 98 13.80 -19.24 2.50
CA LYS A 98 13.05 -20.24 1.76
C LYS A 98 12.34 -19.62 0.57
N ASP A 99 12.05 -20.44 -0.44
CA ASP A 99 11.35 -20.01 -1.65
C ASP A 99 9.96 -19.43 -1.35
N ASP A 100 9.25 -19.98 -0.38
CA ASP A 100 7.94 -19.46 0.05
C ASP A 100 8.06 -18.10 0.77
N GLU A 101 9.11 -17.89 1.58
CA GLU A 101 9.38 -16.58 2.20
C GLU A 101 9.67 -15.50 1.15
N TRP A 102 10.42 -15.85 0.12
CA TRP A 102 10.69 -14.99 -1.02
C TRP A 102 9.42 -14.72 -1.83
N ASN A 103 8.78 -15.78 -2.29
CA ASN A 103 7.63 -15.69 -3.18
C ASN A 103 6.45 -14.93 -2.57
N ASP A 104 6.13 -15.17 -1.30
CA ASP A 104 5.02 -14.50 -0.63
C ASP A 104 5.26 -13.00 -0.51
N VAL A 105 6.49 -12.57 -0.19
CA VAL A 105 6.85 -11.15 -0.09
C VAL A 105 6.78 -10.49 -1.47
N ILE A 106 7.37 -11.10 -2.51
CA ILE A 106 7.30 -10.56 -3.88
C ILE A 106 5.86 -10.52 -4.38
N GLN A 107 5.11 -11.60 -4.18
CA GLN A 107 3.71 -11.70 -4.63
C GLN A 107 2.83 -10.64 -3.97
N THR A 108 2.98 -10.44 -2.66
CA THR A 108 2.19 -9.45 -1.92
C THR A 108 2.66 -8.02 -2.21
N ASN A 109 3.95 -7.75 -1.99
CA ASN A 109 4.44 -6.37 -1.97
C ASN A 109 4.65 -5.76 -3.35
N LEU A 110 4.94 -6.58 -4.38
CA LEU A 110 5.21 -6.09 -5.73
C LEU A 110 4.12 -6.49 -6.72
N THR A 111 3.85 -7.78 -6.88
CA THR A 111 2.86 -8.26 -7.83
C THR A 111 1.46 -7.78 -7.48
N GLY A 112 1.07 -7.81 -6.20
CA GLY A 112 -0.22 -7.31 -5.73
C GLY A 112 -0.40 -5.81 -6.01
N ASN A 113 0.63 -5.00 -5.79
CA ASN A 113 0.60 -3.57 -6.11
C ASN A 113 0.56 -3.30 -7.63
N PHE A 114 1.11 -4.19 -8.45
CA PHE A 114 0.88 -4.17 -9.89
C PHE A 114 -0.60 -4.45 -10.23
N TYR A 115 -1.24 -5.44 -9.60
CA TYR A 115 -2.65 -5.77 -9.84
C TYR A 115 -3.58 -4.59 -9.52
N THR A 116 -3.45 -4.01 -8.34
CA THR A 116 -4.26 -2.85 -7.92
C THR A 116 -4.05 -1.65 -8.82
N SER A 117 -2.79 -1.36 -9.19
CA SER A 117 -2.44 -0.25 -10.08
C SER A 117 -3.03 -0.44 -11.47
N GLN A 118 -2.88 -1.64 -12.07
CA GLN A 118 -3.43 -1.94 -13.38
C GLN A 118 -4.96 -1.79 -13.40
N ARG A 119 -5.63 -2.16 -12.30
CA ARG A 119 -7.09 -2.06 -12.19
C ARG A 119 -7.55 -0.60 -12.08
N ALA A 120 -6.87 0.21 -11.25
CA ALA A 120 -7.18 1.63 -11.07
C ALA A 120 -6.92 2.45 -12.34
N ILE A 121 -5.77 2.25 -12.97
CA ILE A 121 -5.33 3.03 -14.15
C ILE A 121 -6.34 2.96 -15.29
N LYS A 122 -7.03 1.84 -15.50
CA LYS A 122 -8.04 1.68 -16.57
C LYS A 122 -9.14 2.75 -16.50
N LYS A 123 -9.58 3.11 -15.30
CA LYS A 123 -10.60 4.17 -15.09
C LYS A 123 -9.96 5.55 -15.08
N MET A 124 -8.79 5.71 -14.46
CA MET A 124 -8.05 6.96 -14.42
C MET A 124 -7.76 7.49 -15.84
N ILE A 125 -7.35 6.61 -16.78
CA ILE A 125 -7.12 6.97 -18.19
C ILE A 125 -8.39 7.52 -18.84
N LYS A 126 -9.55 6.87 -18.63
CA LYS A 126 -10.84 7.31 -19.16
C LYS A 126 -11.25 8.68 -18.61
N ASN A 127 -11.01 8.89 -17.32
CA ASN A 127 -11.33 10.13 -16.62
C ASN A 127 -10.30 11.24 -16.82
N LYS A 128 -9.15 10.95 -17.47
CA LYS A 128 -8.00 11.85 -17.65
C LYS A 128 -7.53 12.50 -16.34
N TRP A 129 -7.56 11.71 -15.26
CA TRP A 129 -7.10 12.12 -13.95
C TRP A 129 -6.85 10.91 -13.06
N GLY A 130 -5.79 10.94 -12.27
CA GLY A 130 -5.50 9.92 -11.27
C GLY A 130 -4.23 10.19 -10.48
N ARG A 131 -4.13 9.59 -9.29
CA ARG A 131 -2.94 9.62 -8.45
C ARG A 131 -2.64 8.22 -7.94
N LEU A 132 -1.43 7.74 -8.23
CA LEU A 132 -0.91 6.51 -7.64
C LEU A 132 0.22 6.86 -6.69
N ILE A 133 0.16 6.31 -5.50
CA ILE A 133 1.15 6.49 -4.45
C ILE A 133 1.56 5.10 -3.97
N PHE A 134 2.85 4.82 -4.02
CA PHE A 134 3.43 3.56 -3.55
C PHE A 134 4.19 3.79 -2.26
N ILE A 135 3.84 3.05 -1.22
CA ILE A 135 4.60 3.07 0.04
C ILE A 135 5.72 2.03 -0.07
N SER A 136 6.90 2.54 -0.41
CA SER A 136 8.14 1.77 -0.45
C SER A 136 8.79 1.73 0.95
N SER A 137 10.09 1.76 1.02
CA SER A 137 10.90 1.82 2.24
C SER A 137 12.31 2.30 1.89
N VAL A 138 13.00 2.91 2.83
CA VAL A 138 14.45 3.14 2.72
C VAL A 138 15.20 1.83 2.48
N VAL A 139 14.73 0.71 3.04
CA VAL A 139 15.27 -0.64 2.78
C VAL A 139 15.24 -1.01 1.29
N GLY A 140 14.27 -0.50 0.54
CA GLY A 140 14.23 -0.66 -0.93
C GLY A 140 15.29 0.17 -1.67
N ILE A 141 15.95 1.10 -1.00
CA ILE A 141 17.02 1.95 -1.55
C ILE A 141 18.38 1.44 -1.11
N SER A 142 18.57 1.21 0.20
CA SER A 142 19.85 0.85 0.80
C SER A 142 20.08 -0.66 0.95
N GLY A 143 19.00 -1.47 0.93
CA GLY A 143 19.05 -2.85 1.39
C GLY A 143 19.02 -2.94 2.92
N ASN A 144 18.83 -4.16 3.44
CA ASN A 144 19.00 -4.47 4.86
C ASN A 144 19.31 -5.95 5.03
N GLN A 145 20.16 -6.29 6.02
CA GLN A 145 20.51 -7.67 6.34
C GLN A 145 19.25 -8.46 6.73
N GLY A 146 19.07 -9.66 6.16
CA GLY A 146 17.93 -10.53 6.42
C GLY A 146 16.65 -10.14 5.68
N GLN A 147 16.65 -9.10 4.85
CA GLN A 147 15.49 -8.58 4.15
C GLN A 147 15.66 -8.55 2.61
N ALA A 148 16.38 -9.50 2.04
CA ALA A 148 16.62 -9.52 0.59
C ALA A 148 15.32 -9.53 -0.24
N ASN A 149 14.31 -10.32 0.16
CA ASN A 149 12.97 -10.37 -0.43
C ASN A 149 12.23 -9.03 -0.29
N TYR A 150 12.22 -8.46 0.90
CA TYR A 150 11.55 -7.18 1.19
C TYR A 150 12.22 -6.03 0.43
N ALA A 151 13.55 -5.92 0.51
CA ALA A 151 14.33 -4.92 -0.23
C ALA A 151 14.07 -5.00 -1.74
N ALA A 152 14.12 -6.18 -2.33
CA ALA A 152 13.83 -6.39 -3.74
C ALA A 152 12.40 -5.96 -4.10
N SER A 153 11.40 -6.33 -3.27
CA SER A 153 10.01 -5.95 -3.50
C SER A 153 9.82 -4.43 -3.46
N LYS A 154 10.41 -3.75 -2.48
CA LYS A 154 10.29 -2.29 -2.29
C LYS A 154 11.08 -1.49 -3.32
N ALA A 155 12.23 -1.98 -3.75
CA ALA A 155 12.98 -1.44 -4.90
C ALA A 155 12.20 -1.60 -6.20
N GLY A 156 11.53 -2.75 -6.40
CA GLY A 156 10.68 -3.00 -7.55
C GLY A 156 9.53 -2.00 -7.71
N LEU A 157 8.95 -1.51 -6.60
CA LEU A 157 7.92 -0.46 -6.62
C LEU A 157 8.44 0.85 -7.21
N ILE A 158 9.72 1.18 -6.99
CA ILE A 158 10.33 2.39 -7.55
C ILE A 158 10.39 2.30 -9.08
N GLY A 159 10.83 1.15 -9.61
CA GLY A 159 10.85 0.89 -11.05
C GLY A 159 9.46 0.89 -11.66
N LEU A 160 8.50 0.21 -11.01
CA LEU A 160 7.11 0.13 -11.43
C LEU A 160 6.48 1.54 -11.52
N SER A 161 6.63 2.34 -10.47
CA SER A 161 6.08 3.70 -10.42
C SER A 161 6.65 4.61 -11.52
N LYS A 162 7.97 4.54 -11.75
CA LYS A 162 8.64 5.31 -12.81
C LYS A 162 8.13 4.93 -14.20
N SER A 163 7.90 3.64 -14.47
CA SER A 163 7.36 3.17 -15.75
C SER A 163 5.93 3.66 -15.95
N ILE A 164 5.07 3.47 -14.95
CA ILE A 164 3.69 3.95 -14.97
C ILE A 164 3.64 5.46 -15.23
N SER A 165 4.47 6.25 -14.55
CA SER A 165 4.51 7.70 -14.72
C SER A 165 4.77 8.11 -16.18
N LYS A 166 5.67 7.41 -16.89
CA LYS A 166 5.98 7.65 -18.30
C LYS A 166 4.84 7.24 -19.22
N GLU A 167 4.11 6.16 -18.90
CA GLU A 167 3.02 5.65 -19.74
C GLU A 167 1.76 6.53 -19.67
N VAL A 168 1.43 7.08 -18.49
CA VAL A 168 0.14 7.73 -18.25
C VAL A 168 0.22 9.23 -17.93
N GLY A 169 1.41 9.80 -17.86
CA GLY A 169 1.60 11.22 -17.50
C GLY A 169 0.85 12.21 -18.40
N SER A 170 0.77 11.92 -19.70
CA SER A 170 0.01 12.73 -20.67
C SER A 170 -1.51 12.76 -20.41
N ARG A 171 -2.01 11.90 -19.53
CA ARG A 171 -3.42 11.81 -19.12
C ARG A 171 -3.71 12.48 -17.77
N ASN A 172 -2.81 13.35 -17.29
CA ASN A 172 -2.92 13.97 -15.95
C ASN A 172 -3.00 12.92 -14.82
N ILE A 173 -2.28 11.81 -14.99
CA ILE A 173 -2.13 10.77 -13.99
C ILE A 173 -0.70 10.82 -13.49
N THR A 174 -0.51 10.90 -12.17
CA THR A 174 0.82 10.86 -11.56
C THR A 174 1.03 9.54 -10.81
N SER A 175 2.28 9.10 -10.78
CA SER A 175 2.72 7.92 -10.04
C SER A 175 3.96 8.27 -9.26
N ASN A 176 3.88 8.17 -7.94
CA ASN A 176 4.94 8.58 -7.01
C ASN A 176 5.21 7.49 -5.98
N VAL A 177 6.41 7.54 -5.41
CA VAL A 177 6.87 6.63 -4.37
C VAL A 177 7.21 7.45 -3.12
N VAL A 178 6.73 7.00 -1.98
CA VAL A 178 7.18 7.45 -0.66
C VAL A 178 7.98 6.30 -0.05
N ALA A 179 9.20 6.57 0.37
CA ALA A 179 10.09 5.59 0.99
C ALA A 179 10.34 5.99 2.45
N PRO A 180 9.45 5.59 3.38
CA PRO A 180 9.63 5.91 4.80
C PRO A 180 10.89 5.27 5.35
N GLY A 181 11.51 5.94 6.32
CA GLY A 181 12.49 5.37 7.20
C GLY A 181 11.83 4.52 8.29
N TYR A 182 12.43 4.52 9.47
CA TYR A 182 11.83 3.85 10.62
C TYR A 182 10.58 4.60 11.09
N ILE A 183 9.45 3.91 11.07
CA ILE A 183 8.18 4.40 11.63
C ILE A 183 7.71 3.40 12.68
N GLU A 184 7.43 3.88 13.88
CA GLU A 184 6.92 3.04 14.96
C GLU A 184 5.48 2.60 14.66
N THR A 185 5.29 1.30 14.52
CA THR A 185 4.01 0.64 14.21
C THR A 185 3.98 -0.74 14.84
N ASP A 186 2.83 -1.43 14.79
CA ASP A 186 2.73 -2.84 15.21
C ASP A 186 3.76 -3.76 14.50
N MET A 187 4.20 -3.39 13.31
CA MET A 187 5.17 -4.16 12.51
C MET A 187 6.62 -3.96 13.00
N THR A 188 6.91 -2.90 13.74
CA THR A 188 8.24 -2.53 14.22
C THR A 188 8.35 -2.55 15.75
N SER A 189 7.26 -2.83 16.46
CA SER A 189 7.17 -2.77 17.93
C SER A 189 8.06 -3.78 18.68
N PHE A 190 8.55 -4.81 17.97
CA PHE A 190 9.46 -5.83 18.54
C PHE A 190 10.95 -5.39 18.48
N ILE A 191 11.26 -4.25 17.86
CA ILE A 191 12.63 -3.74 17.80
C ILE A 191 12.92 -3.04 19.11
N ASN A 192 13.92 -3.51 19.87
CA ASN A 192 14.36 -2.90 21.11
C ASN A 192 15.02 -1.53 20.87
N ASP A 193 15.11 -0.69 21.90
CA ASP A 193 15.55 0.70 21.78
C ASP A 193 16.99 0.82 21.26
N GLU A 194 17.89 -0.09 21.63
CA GLU A 194 19.28 -0.12 21.16
C GLU A 194 19.39 -0.40 19.64
N ASN A 195 18.51 -1.25 19.12
CA ASN A 195 18.44 -1.51 17.68
C ASN A 195 17.74 -0.36 16.91
N LYS A 196 16.83 0.39 17.56
CA LYS A 196 16.22 1.58 16.98
C LYS A 196 17.27 2.67 16.69
N GLU A 197 18.15 2.95 17.65
CA GLU A 197 19.22 3.95 17.49
C GLU A 197 20.16 3.57 16.34
N ASN A 198 20.59 2.31 16.28
CA ASN A 198 21.45 1.82 15.20
C ASN A 198 20.78 1.92 13.80
N ILE A 199 19.46 1.69 13.70
CA ILE A 199 18.72 1.82 12.45
C ILE A 199 18.61 3.30 12.04
N ILE A 200 18.38 4.19 12.98
CA ILE A 200 18.26 5.63 12.73
C ILE A 200 19.59 6.22 12.27
N GLU A 201 20.72 5.79 12.85
CA GLU A 201 22.08 6.22 12.45
C GLU A 201 22.49 5.75 11.05
N GLN A 202 21.87 4.70 10.52
CA GLN A 202 22.15 4.15 9.18
C GLN A 202 21.25 4.74 8.08
N LEU A 203 20.31 5.61 8.44
CA LEU A 203 19.37 6.29 7.54
C LEU A 203 19.85 7.67 7.12
#